data_847d3e93cb81b568dc05f063ecc61d08
#
_entry.id   847d3e93cb81b568dc05f063ecc61d08
#
_cell.length_a   1.000
_cell.length_b   1.000
_cell.length_c   1.000
_cell.angle_alpha   90.00
_cell.angle_beta   90.00
_cell.angle_gamma   90.00
#
_symmetry.space_group_name_H-M   'P 1'
#
loop_
_entity.id
_entity.type
_entity.pdbx_description
1 polymer ?
#
loop_
_entity_poly.entity_id
_entity_poly.type
_entity_poly.pdbx_seq_one_letter_code
_entity_poly.pdbx_strand_id
1 'polypeptide(L)'
;MPSTFTASPRIIPRLLRTSAIALTLCLSHYGWSATLPADLTWESNNADPAFADPAAKRGGTFRGFMTSFPLTLRVYGPDSNGGFAGYMRETNLPLLSTHPVTGNPMPMLANEWAFGPDHKTLYLRINPKARWSDGQPVTADDWLFTLKLLRSKEINDPWYNNYYSTQISEVTKFDDHTLAISSGTAKSRQDLLESLPFSPAPSHVIKITADWVKAYNWKLLPVTGPYQLGEVKKGKSVTFERVKDWWGNDERYFQHRFNPDRIELKVLRDQNIAWQHFLRGELDTFPLVMPNWWHDKSKTPAFAKGYIERLWFYNQTPQPPTGLYLNTADPLLRNLDVRLGIQHALNLDKMLTTLLRGDYQRLNSYGSGQGEFTNTELKARPFDPELARH
;
A
#
# COMPACT_ATOMS: atom_id res chain seq x y z
N MET A 1 58.27 68.46 25.59
CA MET A 1 57.98 69.94 25.61
C MET A 1 56.58 70.15 25.10
N PRO A 2 55.96 71.23 25.50
CA PRO A 2 54.96 71.16 26.56
C PRO A 2 53.54 71.63 26.02
N SER A 3 52.65 71.43 26.86
CA SER A 3 51.73 72.36 27.53
C SER A 3 50.36 72.51 26.80
N THR A 4 49.27 72.73 27.38
CA THR A 4 48.77 72.97 28.75
C THR A 4 47.26 73.18 28.64
N PHE A 5 46.56 72.76 29.66
CA PHE A 5 45.38 73.35 30.31
C PHE A 5 44.23 73.90 29.45
N THR A 6 42.97 73.58 29.77
CA THR A 6 42.28 74.05 31.00
C THR A 6 40.89 73.41 31.15
N ALA A 7 40.47 73.48 32.41
CA ALA A 7 39.33 72.80 33.03
C ALA A 7 37.95 73.46 32.84
N SER A 8 36.94 72.62 32.95
CA SER A 8 35.65 72.69 33.70
C SER A 8 34.76 73.92 33.55
N PRO A 9 33.39 73.90 33.79
CA PRO A 9 32.72 72.98 34.77
C PRO A 9 31.30 72.50 34.34
N ARG A 10 30.90 71.48 35.11
CA ARG A 10 29.59 70.98 35.47
C ARG A 10 28.33 71.78 35.09
N ILE A 11 27.32 71.02 34.52
CA ILE A 11 25.90 71.07 34.92
C ILE A 11 25.28 69.74 34.71
N ILE A 12 24.69 69.14 35.77
CA ILE A 12 23.75 67.97 35.74
C ILE A 12 22.34 68.57 35.57
N PRO A 13 21.48 67.89 34.79
CA PRO A 13 20.15 67.57 35.29
C PRO A 13 19.63 66.19 35.07
N ARG A 14 19.16 65.68 36.13
CA ARG A 14 18.02 64.78 36.44
C ARG A 14 17.56 63.75 35.43
N LEU A 15 17.62 62.52 35.91
CA LEU A 15 16.89 61.33 35.50
C LEU A 15 15.43 61.60 35.12
N LEU A 16 15.03 61.05 33.94
CA LEU A 16 13.71 60.52 33.68
C LEU A 16 13.87 59.04 33.26
N ARG A 17 13.52 58.16 34.19
CA ARG A 17 13.36 56.72 33.93
C ARG A 17 12.04 56.55 33.13
N THR A 18 12.12 56.29 31.83
CA THR A 18 11.05 55.72 31.06
C THR A 18 11.23 54.23 31.03
N SER A 19 10.42 53.51 31.80
CA SER A 19 10.29 52.07 31.75
C SER A 19 9.62 51.71 30.41
N ALA A 20 10.38 51.22 29.44
CA ALA A 20 9.86 50.56 28.25
C ALA A 20 9.37 49.17 28.67
N ILE A 21 8.06 49.00 28.81
CA ILE A 21 7.39 47.72 28.90
C ILE A 21 7.50 47.11 27.49
N ALA A 22 8.42 46.16 27.31
CA ALA A 22 8.45 45.31 26.14
C ALA A 22 7.25 44.37 26.18
N LEU A 23 6.17 44.74 25.50
CA LEU A 23 5.05 43.85 25.25
C LEU A 23 5.50 42.83 24.21
N THR A 24 5.95 41.67 24.69
CA THR A 24 6.24 40.50 23.85
C THR A 24 4.90 39.96 23.36
N LEU A 25 4.50 40.38 22.16
CA LEU A 25 3.42 39.74 21.39
C LEU A 25 3.89 38.34 21.07
N CYS A 26 3.44 37.37 21.86
CA CYS A 26 3.37 35.97 21.42
C CYS A 26 2.38 35.92 20.26
N LEU A 27 2.86 36.08 19.04
CA LEU A 27 2.16 35.66 17.84
C LEU A 27 2.10 34.11 17.88
N SER A 28 1.09 33.58 18.59
CA SER A 28 0.63 32.24 18.36
C SER A 28 0.26 32.15 16.89
N HIS A 29 1.03 31.39 16.14
CA HIS A 29 0.69 31.00 14.79
C HIS A 29 -0.55 30.10 14.92
N TYR A 30 -1.74 30.72 14.91
CA TYR A 30 -2.96 30.00 14.59
C TYR A 30 -2.83 29.62 13.12
N GLY A 31 -2.28 28.44 12.87
CA GLY A 31 -2.47 27.79 11.59
C GLY A 31 -3.99 27.70 11.38
N TRP A 32 -4.50 28.27 10.33
CA TRP A 32 -5.89 28.11 9.94
C TRP A 32 -6.08 26.62 9.62
N SER A 33 -6.61 25.87 10.59
CA SER A 33 -7.16 24.57 10.33
C SER A 33 -8.37 24.77 9.43
N ALA A 34 -8.45 24.04 8.34
CA ALA A 34 -9.63 24.07 7.49
C ALA A 34 -10.87 23.69 8.32
N THR A 35 -11.99 24.34 8.04
CA THR A 35 -13.23 24.02 8.76
C THR A 35 -13.85 22.79 8.16
N LEU A 36 -14.10 21.77 9.00
CA LEU A 36 -14.79 20.55 8.60
C LEU A 36 -16.26 20.89 8.26
N PRO A 37 -16.79 20.45 7.10
CA PRO A 37 -18.20 20.65 6.78
C PRO A 37 -19.12 20.04 7.85
N ALA A 38 -20.16 20.77 8.24
CA ALA A 38 -21.04 20.36 9.33
C ALA A 38 -22.08 19.30 8.92
N ASP A 39 -22.33 19.15 7.64
CA ASP A 39 -23.39 18.30 7.06
C ASP A 39 -22.87 16.94 6.55
N LEU A 40 -21.67 16.52 6.94
CA LEU A 40 -21.10 15.23 6.57
C LEU A 40 -21.84 14.08 7.23
N THR A 41 -22.26 13.11 6.42
CA THR A 41 -22.79 11.83 6.92
C THR A 41 -21.64 10.85 7.09
N TRP A 42 -21.28 10.57 8.35
CA TRP A 42 -20.21 9.63 8.68
C TRP A 42 -20.72 8.19 8.64
N GLU A 43 -19.92 7.35 8.00
CA GLU A 43 -20.13 5.91 7.87
C GLU A 43 -19.02 5.17 8.62
N SER A 44 -19.34 3.96 9.07
CA SER A 44 -18.39 3.01 9.65
C SER A 44 -18.85 1.59 9.34
N ASN A 45 -17.96 0.62 9.48
CA ASN A 45 -18.32 -0.78 9.32
C ASN A 45 -17.87 -1.59 10.54
N ASN A 46 -18.81 -1.78 11.45
CA ASN A 46 -18.66 -2.64 12.64
C ASN A 46 -19.64 -3.83 12.61
N ALA A 47 -20.41 -3.99 11.51
CA ALA A 47 -21.46 -4.98 11.37
C ALA A 47 -21.01 -6.24 10.65
N ASP A 48 -20.07 -6.13 9.71
CA ASP A 48 -19.58 -7.26 8.94
C ASP A 48 -18.94 -8.33 9.86
N PRO A 49 -19.00 -9.61 9.47
CA PRO A 49 -18.46 -10.68 10.30
C PRO A 49 -16.93 -10.61 10.40
N ALA A 50 -16.38 -10.94 11.56
CA ALA A 50 -14.95 -11.27 11.63
C ALA A 50 -14.68 -12.53 10.77
N PHE A 51 -13.59 -12.54 10.05
CA PHE A 51 -13.29 -13.60 9.07
C PHE A 51 -12.06 -14.44 9.43
N ALA A 52 -11.42 -14.16 10.56
CA ALA A 52 -10.34 -14.99 11.09
C ALA A 52 -10.88 -16.09 12.02
N ASP A 53 -10.17 -17.22 12.06
CA ASP A 53 -10.54 -18.33 12.93
C ASP A 53 -10.23 -17.99 14.40
N PRO A 54 -11.24 -17.98 15.30
CA PRO A 54 -11.02 -17.74 16.74
C PRO A 54 -10.13 -18.78 17.42
N ALA A 55 -10.01 -19.98 16.85
CA ALA A 55 -9.16 -21.05 17.38
C ALA A 55 -7.69 -20.91 16.94
N ALA A 56 -7.38 -19.94 16.09
CA ALA A 56 -6.01 -19.71 15.61
C ALA A 56 -5.07 -19.38 16.78
N LYS A 57 -3.93 -20.06 16.82
CA LYS A 57 -2.95 -19.94 17.90
C LYS A 57 -1.85 -18.97 17.50
N ARG A 58 -1.48 -18.08 18.42
CA ARG A 58 -0.32 -17.20 18.27
C ARG A 58 0.98 -17.96 18.54
N GLY A 59 2.03 -17.55 17.85
CA GLY A 59 3.38 -18.05 18.10
C GLY A 59 4.04 -18.68 16.88
N GLY A 60 5.32 -19.02 17.04
CA GLY A 60 6.10 -19.73 16.04
C GLY A 60 6.56 -18.90 14.86
N THR A 61 7.14 -19.60 13.88
CA THR A 61 7.66 -18.99 12.64
C THR A 61 6.90 -19.54 11.44
N PHE A 62 6.38 -18.62 10.64
CA PHE A 62 5.83 -18.92 9.32
C PHE A 62 6.93 -18.78 8.26
N ARG A 63 7.15 -19.84 7.49
CA ARG A 63 8.27 -19.98 6.54
C ARG A 63 7.76 -19.95 5.11
N GLY A 64 8.12 -18.92 4.38
CA GLY A 64 7.88 -18.76 2.96
C GLY A 64 9.18 -18.66 2.16
N PHE A 65 9.07 -18.30 0.88
CA PHE A 65 10.22 -18.07 0.03
C PHE A 65 10.01 -16.88 -0.91
N MET A 66 11.11 -16.37 -1.44
CA MET A 66 11.15 -15.42 -2.53
C MET A 66 12.19 -15.85 -3.56
N THR A 67 11.98 -15.53 -4.82
CA THR A 67 12.85 -15.99 -5.92
C THR A 67 14.11 -15.14 -6.09
N SER A 68 14.12 -13.93 -5.54
CA SER A 68 15.28 -13.04 -5.58
C SER A 68 15.45 -12.27 -4.28
N PHE A 69 16.68 -12.01 -3.90
CA PHE A 69 16.97 -11.12 -2.78
C PHE A 69 16.65 -9.67 -3.17
N PRO A 70 16.05 -8.86 -2.28
CA PRO A 70 15.70 -7.48 -2.59
C PRO A 70 16.94 -6.64 -2.90
N LEU A 71 16.79 -5.70 -3.83
CA LEU A 71 17.80 -4.70 -4.15
C LEU A 71 17.72 -3.49 -3.20
N THR A 72 16.55 -3.29 -2.59
CA THR A 72 16.28 -2.18 -1.67
C THR A 72 15.18 -2.57 -0.68
N LEU A 73 15.14 -1.90 0.47
CA LEU A 73 14.01 -1.95 1.41
C LEU A 73 12.97 -0.84 1.15
N ARG A 74 13.27 0.08 0.26
CA ARG A 74 12.33 1.16 -0.09
C ARG A 74 11.13 0.60 -0.85
N VAL A 75 10.00 1.25 -0.68
CA VAL A 75 8.75 0.96 -1.42
C VAL A 75 8.53 1.88 -2.61
N TYR A 76 9.39 2.89 -2.77
CA TYR A 76 9.36 3.87 -3.85
C TYR A 76 10.76 4.02 -4.47
N GLY A 77 10.81 4.50 -5.73
CA GLY A 77 12.02 4.84 -6.44
C GLY A 77 12.73 3.64 -7.09
N PRO A 78 13.96 3.83 -7.57
CA PRO A 78 14.70 2.80 -8.28
C PRO A 78 14.80 1.50 -7.48
N ASP A 79 14.75 0.36 -8.18
CA ASP A 79 14.87 -1.00 -7.61
C ASP A 79 13.73 -1.44 -6.66
N SER A 80 12.70 -0.60 -6.45
CA SER A 80 11.58 -0.90 -5.56
C SER A 80 10.40 -1.64 -6.24
N ASN A 81 10.51 -2.01 -7.50
CA ASN A 81 9.46 -2.67 -8.29
C ASN A 81 9.52 -4.20 -8.24
N GLY A 82 10.45 -4.78 -7.50
CA GLY A 82 10.55 -6.23 -7.31
C GLY A 82 9.46 -6.79 -6.39
N GLY A 83 9.26 -8.10 -6.41
CA GLY A 83 8.26 -8.79 -5.57
C GLY A 83 8.38 -8.51 -4.07
N PHE A 84 9.59 -8.23 -3.57
CA PHE A 84 9.82 -7.90 -2.16
C PHE A 84 9.17 -6.57 -1.75
N ALA A 85 9.01 -5.61 -2.66
CA ALA A 85 8.33 -4.35 -2.35
C ALA A 85 6.85 -4.56 -1.94
N GLY A 86 6.22 -5.64 -2.41
CA GLY A 86 4.89 -6.07 -1.93
C GLY A 86 4.89 -6.32 -0.44
N TYR A 87 5.81 -7.16 0.06
CA TYR A 87 5.93 -7.44 1.49
C TYR A 87 6.21 -6.17 2.31
N MET A 88 7.03 -5.27 1.80
CA MET A 88 7.31 -4.01 2.49
C MET A 88 6.09 -3.08 2.52
N ARG A 89 5.27 -3.05 1.46
CA ARG A 89 4.01 -2.28 1.46
C ARG A 89 3.01 -2.81 2.49
N GLU A 90 2.92 -4.13 2.65
CA GLU A 90 2.05 -4.80 3.62
C GLU A 90 2.42 -4.51 5.09
N THR A 91 3.62 -3.96 5.36
CA THR A 91 3.99 -3.53 6.72
C THR A 91 3.28 -2.25 7.16
N ASN A 92 2.70 -1.50 6.23
CA ASN A 92 1.95 -0.27 6.52
C ASN A 92 0.48 -0.42 6.11
N LEU A 93 -0.41 -0.17 7.04
CA LEU A 93 -1.84 -0.23 6.79
C LEU A 93 -2.30 1.00 5.99
N PRO A 94 -3.25 0.85 5.05
CA PRO A 94 -3.97 1.96 4.45
C PRO A 94 -5.00 2.53 5.43
N LEU A 95 -5.67 3.63 5.05
CA LEU A 95 -6.78 4.17 5.85
C LEU A 95 -7.98 3.22 5.89
N LEU A 96 -8.35 2.66 4.74
CA LEU A 96 -9.43 1.68 4.59
C LEU A 96 -8.95 0.54 3.68
N SER A 97 -9.64 -0.59 3.75
CA SER A 97 -9.45 -1.74 2.85
C SER A 97 -10.81 -2.33 2.46
N THR A 98 -10.82 -3.37 1.66
CA THR A 98 -12.03 -4.10 1.28
C THR A 98 -12.18 -5.33 2.16
N HIS A 99 -13.37 -5.53 2.72
CA HIS A 99 -13.67 -6.71 3.53
C HIS A 99 -13.71 -7.96 2.63
N PRO A 100 -12.92 -9.01 2.92
CA PRO A 100 -12.71 -10.12 1.98
C PRO A 100 -13.94 -11.00 1.74
N VAL A 101 -14.95 -10.93 2.62
CA VAL A 101 -16.16 -11.75 2.51
C VAL A 101 -17.32 -10.95 1.91
N THR A 102 -17.50 -9.69 2.34
CA THR A 102 -18.67 -8.88 1.94
C THR A 102 -18.39 -7.92 0.80
N GLY A 103 -17.13 -7.57 0.55
CA GLY A 103 -16.74 -6.53 -0.39
C GLY A 103 -16.93 -5.10 0.12
N ASN A 104 -17.46 -4.93 1.32
CA ASN A 104 -17.70 -3.62 1.93
C ASN A 104 -16.39 -2.94 2.35
N PRO A 105 -16.37 -1.60 2.51
CA PRO A 105 -15.24 -0.89 3.11
C PRO A 105 -14.96 -1.41 4.52
N MET A 106 -13.70 -1.66 4.81
CA MET A 106 -13.23 -2.19 6.09
C MET A 106 -12.30 -1.18 6.77
N PRO A 107 -12.57 -0.81 8.03
CA PRO A 107 -11.67 -0.01 8.85
C PRO A 107 -10.26 -0.59 8.94
N MET A 108 -9.26 0.27 8.72
CA MET A 108 -7.84 -0.05 8.91
C MET A 108 -7.21 1.00 9.83
N LEU A 109 -6.50 2.02 9.30
CA LEU A 109 -6.03 3.16 10.11
C LEU A 109 -7.15 4.17 10.38
N ALA A 110 -8.17 4.26 9.50
CA ALA A 110 -9.37 5.03 9.77
C ALA A 110 -10.51 4.11 10.23
N ASN A 111 -11.35 4.62 11.13
CA ASN A 111 -12.52 3.92 11.66
C ASN A 111 -13.85 4.50 11.16
N GLU A 112 -13.84 5.69 10.59
CA GLU A 112 -15.01 6.35 10.00
C GLU A 112 -14.61 7.08 8.73
N TRP A 113 -15.57 7.20 7.80
CA TRP A 113 -15.41 7.94 6.55
C TRP A 113 -16.70 8.65 6.16
N ALA A 114 -16.59 9.71 5.35
CA ALA A 114 -17.71 10.43 4.78
C ALA A 114 -17.35 10.93 3.38
N PHE A 115 -18.35 11.07 2.54
CA PHE A 115 -18.17 11.54 1.15
C PHE A 115 -18.55 13.00 1.01
N GLY A 116 -17.71 13.75 0.30
CA GLY A 116 -18.04 15.12 -0.07
C GLY A 116 -19.13 15.19 -1.14
N PRO A 117 -19.95 16.25 -1.13
CA PRO A 117 -21.00 16.46 -2.15
C PRO A 117 -20.43 16.75 -3.54
N ASP A 118 -19.12 17.00 -3.64
CA ASP A 118 -18.39 17.26 -4.88
C ASP A 118 -18.06 16.00 -5.69
N HIS A 119 -18.36 14.81 -5.17
CA HIS A 119 -17.96 13.51 -5.73
C HIS A 119 -16.44 13.36 -5.95
N LYS A 120 -15.62 14.10 -5.21
CA LYS A 120 -14.16 14.08 -5.30
C LYS A 120 -13.48 13.83 -3.97
N THR A 121 -14.14 14.19 -2.87
CA THR A 121 -13.51 14.26 -1.55
C THR A 121 -14.01 13.12 -0.66
N LEU A 122 -13.05 12.40 -0.07
CA LEU A 122 -13.28 11.42 0.98
C LEU A 122 -12.72 11.97 2.29
N TYR A 123 -13.60 12.17 3.27
CA TYR A 123 -13.26 12.55 4.64
C TYR A 123 -13.02 11.30 5.46
N LEU A 124 -12.03 11.31 6.35
CA LEU A 124 -11.59 10.13 7.08
C LEU A 124 -11.22 10.52 8.51
N ARG A 125 -11.65 9.71 9.48
CA ARG A 125 -11.25 9.81 10.88
C ARG A 125 -10.28 8.69 11.22
N ILE A 126 -9.05 9.06 11.53
CA ILE A 126 -7.99 8.14 11.95
C ILE A 126 -8.36 7.58 13.33
N ASN A 127 -8.16 6.29 13.54
CA ASN A 127 -8.31 5.67 14.83
C ASN A 127 -7.32 6.29 15.84
N PRO A 128 -7.78 6.91 16.93
CA PRO A 128 -6.90 7.59 17.89
C PRO A 128 -5.95 6.65 18.63
N LYS A 129 -6.17 5.34 18.55
CA LYS A 129 -5.25 4.32 19.07
C LYS A 129 -4.09 4.02 18.09
N ALA A 130 -4.21 4.39 16.81
CA ALA A 130 -3.22 4.06 15.81
C ALA A 130 -1.83 4.62 16.17
N ARG A 131 -0.82 3.75 16.11
CA ARG A 131 0.57 4.07 16.47
C ARG A 131 1.53 3.45 15.45
N TRP A 132 2.62 4.12 15.24
CA TRP A 132 3.80 3.55 14.61
C TRP A 132 4.47 2.53 15.54
N SER A 133 5.26 1.62 15.00
CA SER A 133 5.95 0.57 15.79
C SER A 133 6.98 1.12 16.79
N ASP A 134 7.35 2.38 16.68
CA ASP A 134 8.20 3.10 17.64
C ASP A 134 7.38 3.86 18.73
N GLY A 135 6.04 3.68 18.74
CA GLY A 135 5.13 4.25 19.72
C GLY A 135 4.60 5.65 19.38
N GLN A 136 5.12 6.30 18.33
CA GLN A 136 4.60 7.61 17.92
C GLN A 136 3.17 7.50 17.41
N PRO A 137 2.29 8.50 17.66
CA PRO A 137 0.92 8.49 17.16
C PRO A 137 0.92 8.61 15.62
N VAL A 138 -0.04 7.96 14.98
CA VAL A 138 -0.34 8.18 13.57
C VAL A 138 -1.29 9.36 13.47
N THR A 139 -0.93 10.37 12.71
CA THR A 139 -1.72 11.61 12.59
C THR A 139 -1.92 12.03 11.13
N ALA A 140 -2.83 12.97 10.90
CA ALA A 140 -3.10 13.52 9.58
C ALA A 140 -1.85 14.13 8.91
N ASP A 141 -0.87 14.58 9.72
CA ASP A 141 0.40 15.10 9.20
C ASP A 141 1.20 14.04 8.42
N ASP A 142 1.03 12.75 8.75
CA ASP A 142 1.68 11.67 8.01
C ASP A 142 1.18 11.59 6.57
N TRP A 143 -0.11 11.87 6.29
CA TRP A 143 -0.65 11.90 4.92
C TRP A 143 -0.26 13.17 4.16
N LEU A 144 -0.25 14.33 4.83
CA LEU A 144 0.29 15.55 4.24
C LEU A 144 1.73 15.36 3.80
N PHE A 145 2.54 14.79 4.68
CA PHE A 145 3.94 14.48 4.40
C PHE A 145 4.07 13.44 3.27
N THR A 146 3.26 12.36 3.30
CA THR A 146 3.30 11.29 2.30
C THR A 146 3.00 11.82 0.92
N LEU A 147 1.97 12.67 0.77
CA LEU A 147 1.66 13.27 -0.52
C LEU A 147 2.83 14.14 -1.03
N LYS A 148 3.45 14.93 -0.14
CA LYS A 148 4.65 15.71 -0.47
C LYS A 148 5.82 14.81 -0.88
N LEU A 149 6.05 13.70 -0.19
CA LEU A 149 7.11 12.73 -0.50
C LEU A 149 6.88 12.10 -1.88
N LEU A 150 5.67 11.60 -2.15
CA LEU A 150 5.35 10.90 -3.39
C LEU A 150 5.34 11.82 -4.62
N ARG A 151 5.13 13.11 -4.43
CA ARG A 151 5.27 14.15 -5.47
C ARG A 151 6.70 14.64 -5.66
N SER A 152 7.58 14.34 -4.70
CA SER A 152 8.96 14.82 -4.75
C SER A 152 9.78 14.11 -5.83
N LYS A 153 10.56 14.88 -6.59
CA LYS A 153 11.55 14.34 -7.52
C LYS A 153 12.67 13.55 -6.82
N GLU A 154 12.86 13.76 -5.53
CA GLU A 154 13.94 13.15 -4.75
C GLU A 154 13.75 11.62 -4.58
N ILE A 155 12.50 11.13 -4.67
CA ILE A 155 12.24 9.67 -4.67
C ILE A 155 12.66 9.01 -5.98
N ASN A 156 12.87 9.78 -7.06
CA ASN A 156 13.23 9.30 -8.38
C ASN A 156 12.30 8.20 -8.91
N ASP A 157 10.99 8.44 -8.82
CA ASP A 157 9.94 7.51 -9.24
C ASP A 157 8.90 8.23 -10.11
N PRO A 158 9.07 8.24 -11.43
CA PRO A 158 8.17 8.95 -12.33
C PRO A 158 6.71 8.49 -12.24
N TRP A 159 6.48 7.19 -11.96
CA TRP A 159 5.13 6.64 -11.86
C TRP A 159 4.41 7.21 -10.63
N TYR A 160 5.03 7.14 -9.45
CA TYR A 160 4.46 7.70 -8.23
C TYR A 160 4.30 9.22 -8.33
N ASN A 161 5.31 9.92 -8.85
CA ASN A 161 5.23 11.37 -9.04
C ASN A 161 4.04 11.75 -9.92
N ASN A 162 3.85 11.06 -11.05
CA ASN A 162 2.73 11.32 -11.95
C ASN A 162 1.39 10.97 -11.30
N TYR A 163 1.26 9.76 -10.74
CA TYR A 163 0.02 9.30 -10.12
C TYR A 163 -0.47 10.25 -9.03
N TYR A 164 0.38 10.55 -8.05
CA TYR A 164 0.02 11.41 -6.92
C TYR A 164 -0.06 12.91 -7.25
N SER A 165 0.42 13.31 -8.41
CA SER A 165 0.22 14.68 -8.93
C SER A 165 -1.06 14.84 -9.74
N THR A 166 -1.58 13.76 -10.34
CA THR A 166 -2.74 13.80 -11.24
C THR A 166 -4.01 13.20 -10.60
N GLN A 167 -3.89 12.10 -9.86
CA GLN A 167 -5.03 11.39 -9.29
C GLN A 167 -5.45 11.94 -7.91
N ILE A 168 -4.51 12.42 -7.12
CA ILE A 168 -4.79 13.08 -5.85
C ILE A 168 -4.63 14.59 -6.05
N SER A 169 -5.64 15.38 -5.77
CA SER A 169 -5.50 16.84 -5.84
C SER A 169 -4.92 17.40 -4.53
N GLU A 170 -5.42 16.95 -3.39
CA GLU A 170 -5.06 17.50 -2.10
C GLU A 170 -5.26 16.49 -0.96
N VAL A 171 -4.51 16.67 0.12
CA VAL A 171 -4.79 16.15 1.45
C VAL A 171 -5.00 17.35 2.37
N THR A 172 -6.15 17.45 3.01
CA THR A 172 -6.51 18.53 3.92
C THR A 172 -6.58 18.01 5.35
N LYS A 173 -5.84 18.60 6.27
CA LYS A 173 -5.90 18.32 7.71
C LYS A 173 -6.93 19.24 8.38
N PHE A 174 -7.81 18.67 9.21
CA PHE A 174 -8.75 19.42 10.07
C PHE A 174 -8.27 19.42 11.52
N ASP A 175 -7.82 18.27 12.01
CA ASP A 175 -7.15 18.05 13.28
C ASP A 175 -6.17 16.87 13.17
N ASP A 176 -5.59 16.41 14.27
CA ASP A 176 -4.60 15.34 14.24
C ASP A 176 -5.18 13.99 13.79
N HIS A 177 -6.50 13.79 13.93
CA HIS A 177 -7.16 12.54 13.59
C HIS A 177 -8.22 12.69 12.49
N THR A 178 -8.41 13.89 11.93
CA THR A 178 -9.39 14.13 10.87
C THR A 178 -8.72 14.75 9.65
N LEU A 179 -8.87 14.08 8.51
CA LEU A 179 -8.35 14.56 7.23
C LEU A 179 -9.35 14.34 6.09
N ALA A 180 -9.16 15.04 5.00
CA ALA A 180 -9.79 14.74 3.73
C ALA A 180 -8.75 14.48 2.66
N ILE A 181 -9.05 13.56 1.73
CA ILE A 181 -8.27 13.31 0.52
C ILE A 181 -9.18 13.57 -0.67
N SER A 182 -8.74 14.45 -1.56
CA SER A 182 -9.50 14.83 -2.74
C SER A 182 -8.87 14.31 -4.02
N SER A 183 -9.70 13.76 -4.89
CA SER A 183 -9.32 13.32 -6.24
C SER A 183 -9.23 14.52 -7.19
N GLY A 184 -8.40 14.43 -8.23
CA GLY A 184 -8.32 15.40 -9.30
C GLY A 184 -9.60 15.50 -10.15
N THR A 185 -10.40 14.43 -10.18
CA THR A 185 -11.64 14.33 -10.95
C THR A 185 -12.76 13.73 -10.11
N ALA A 186 -14.02 13.98 -10.51
CA ALA A 186 -15.15 13.31 -9.87
C ALA A 186 -15.10 11.79 -10.12
N LYS A 187 -15.46 11.03 -9.10
CA LYS A 187 -15.42 9.57 -9.06
C LYS A 187 -16.68 9.00 -8.42
N SER A 188 -16.95 7.74 -8.67
CA SER A 188 -17.95 7.00 -7.91
C SER A 188 -17.51 6.87 -6.44
N ARG A 189 -18.45 6.58 -5.53
CA ARG A 189 -18.13 6.32 -4.12
C ARG A 189 -17.14 5.16 -3.96
N GLN A 190 -17.33 4.10 -4.75
CA GLN A 190 -16.44 2.95 -4.75
C GLN A 190 -15.04 3.32 -5.23
N ASP A 191 -14.89 4.07 -6.33
CA ASP A 191 -13.59 4.52 -6.81
C ASP A 191 -12.86 5.42 -5.80
N LEU A 192 -13.60 6.25 -5.05
CA LEU A 192 -13.03 7.06 -3.98
C LEU A 192 -12.47 6.17 -2.86
N LEU A 193 -13.24 5.14 -2.45
CA LEU A 193 -12.81 4.20 -1.40
C LEU A 193 -11.63 3.32 -1.82
N GLU A 194 -11.49 3.00 -3.10
CA GLU A 194 -10.39 2.18 -3.61
C GLU A 194 -9.12 2.98 -3.90
N SER A 195 -9.27 4.24 -4.36
CA SER A 195 -8.14 5.02 -4.86
C SER A 195 -7.53 6.01 -3.85
N LEU A 196 -8.29 6.47 -2.85
CA LEU A 196 -7.83 7.51 -1.95
C LEU A 196 -7.23 7.03 -0.62
N PRO A 197 -7.64 5.90 -0.01
CA PRO A 197 -7.13 5.47 1.30
C PRO A 197 -5.72 4.88 1.27
N PHE A 198 -4.71 5.61 0.83
CA PHE A 198 -3.33 5.12 0.77
C PHE A 198 -2.65 5.06 2.16
N SER A 199 -1.58 4.24 2.25
CA SER A 199 -0.80 4.08 3.49
C SER A 199 0.11 5.29 3.74
N PRO A 200 0.28 5.72 5.00
CA PRO A 200 1.15 6.82 5.36
C PRO A 200 2.64 6.41 5.37
N ALA A 201 3.50 7.40 5.25
CA ALA A 201 4.93 7.30 5.52
C ALA A 201 5.26 8.01 6.86
N PRO A 202 6.21 7.49 7.67
CA PRO A 202 6.52 8.06 8.99
C PRO A 202 7.17 9.44 8.86
N SER A 203 6.35 10.49 9.00
CA SER A 203 6.73 11.89 8.82
C SER A 203 7.81 12.35 9.81
N HIS A 204 7.81 11.77 11.00
CA HIS A 204 8.78 12.06 12.07
C HIS A 204 10.18 11.48 11.81
N VAL A 205 10.32 10.52 10.89
CA VAL A 205 11.60 9.85 10.60
C VAL A 205 12.15 10.18 9.22
N ILE A 206 11.28 10.33 8.22
CA ILE A 206 11.70 10.54 6.83
C ILE A 206 11.95 12.03 6.57
N LYS A 207 13.10 12.32 5.95
CA LYS A 207 13.45 13.65 5.43
C LYS A 207 13.58 13.58 3.91
N ILE A 208 12.95 14.51 3.23
CA ILE A 208 13.04 14.62 1.77
C ILE A 208 14.31 15.41 1.44
N THR A 209 15.34 14.70 0.98
CA THR A 209 16.67 15.25 0.68
C THR A 209 17.16 14.74 -0.68
N ALA A 210 18.10 15.42 -1.31
CA ALA A 210 18.62 15.07 -2.62
C ALA A 210 19.26 13.67 -2.67
N ASP A 211 19.74 13.17 -1.55
CA ASP A 211 20.32 11.81 -1.41
C ASP A 211 19.30 10.78 -0.91
N TRP A 212 17.99 11.08 -0.95
CA TRP A 212 16.94 10.25 -0.39
C TRP A 212 17.04 8.78 -0.82
N VAL A 213 17.23 8.50 -2.11
CA VAL A 213 17.35 7.14 -2.65
C VAL A 213 18.45 6.36 -1.94
N LYS A 214 19.62 6.97 -1.72
CA LYS A 214 20.75 6.35 -1.03
C LYS A 214 20.52 6.24 0.47
N ALA A 215 20.02 7.31 1.09
CA ALA A 215 19.81 7.41 2.53
C ALA A 215 18.80 6.39 3.06
N TYR A 216 17.78 6.05 2.26
CA TYR A 216 16.71 5.13 2.66
C TYR A 216 16.81 3.75 2.01
N ASN A 217 17.86 3.45 1.25
CA ASN A 217 17.99 2.18 0.52
C ASN A 217 17.87 0.94 1.42
N TRP A 218 18.56 0.95 2.55
CA TRP A 218 18.59 -0.16 3.53
C TRP A 218 18.17 0.29 4.93
N LYS A 219 17.49 1.41 5.03
CA LYS A 219 17.06 1.97 6.32
C LYS A 219 15.77 1.30 6.78
N LEU A 220 15.80 0.81 8.03
CA LEU A 220 14.59 0.36 8.71
C LEU A 220 13.75 1.57 9.11
N LEU A 221 12.46 1.49 8.81
CA LEU A 221 11.49 2.54 9.13
C LEU A 221 10.43 1.97 10.08
N PRO A 222 9.85 2.80 10.97
CA PRO A 222 8.68 2.42 11.74
C PRO A 222 7.53 2.05 10.81
N VAL A 223 6.66 1.16 11.26
CA VAL A 223 5.52 0.64 10.52
C VAL A 223 4.22 0.80 11.31
N THR A 224 3.09 0.83 10.63
CA THR A 224 1.75 0.89 11.27
C THR A 224 1.10 -0.48 11.40
N GLY A 225 1.58 -1.47 10.66
CA GLY A 225 1.05 -2.83 10.62
C GLY A 225 1.60 -3.75 11.71
N PRO A 226 1.14 -5.00 11.74
CA PRO A 226 1.46 -5.98 12.77
C PRO A 226 2.88 -6.55 12.68
N TYR A 227 3.56 -6.38 11.56
CA TYR A 227 4.92 -6.88 11.34
C TYR A 227 5.86 -5.77 10.91
N GLN A 228 7.06 -5.81 11.44
CA GLN A 228 8.18 -4.96 11.04
C GLN A 228 9.33 -5.81 10.51
N LEU A 229 10.19 -5.21 9.70
CA LEU A 229 11.37 -5.89 9.20
C LEU A 229 12.31 -6.25 10.36
N GLY A 230 12.70 -7.53 10.41
CA GLY A 230 13.66 -8.09 11.36
C GLY A 230 15.03 -8.28 10.72
N GLU A 231 15.59 -9.49 10.87
CA GLU A 231 16.91 -9.83 10.38
C GLU A 231 16.95 -9.94 8.85
N VAL A 232 17.96 -9.35 8.23
CA VAL A 232 18.24 -9.44 6.78
C VAL A 232 19.57 -10.15 6.58
N LYS A 233 19.52 -11.41 6.16
CA LYS A 233 20.71 -12.20 5.78
C LYS A 233 20.93 -12.10 4.27
N LYS A 234 21.88 -11.26 3.85
CA LYS A 234 22.14 -10.97 2.44
C LYS A 234 22.24 -12.23 1.59
N GLY A 235 21.40 -12.31 0.54
CA GLY A 235 21.33 -13.42 -0.40
C GLY A 235 20.76 -14.73 0.17
N LYS A 236 20.32 -14.79 1.43
CA LYS A 236 19.82 -15.99 2.11
C LYS A 236 18.36 -15.88 2.55
N SER A 237 18.05 -14.89 3.36
CA SER A 237 16.69 -14.73 3.89
C SER A 237 16.42 -13.31 4.37
N VAL A 238 15.14 -13.00 4.49
CA VAL A 238 14.63 -11.79 5.15
C VAL A 238 13.56 -12.25 6.13
N THR A 239 13.52 -11.63 7.31
CA THR A 239 12.50 -11.92 8.31
C THR A 239 11.67 -10.70 8.64
N PHE A 240 10.43 -10.95 9.03
CA PHE A 240 9.56 -9.96 9.65
C PHE A 240 9.21 -10.46 11.04
N GLU A 241 9.33 -9.58 12.01
CA GLU A 241 9.01 -9.85 13.41
C GLU A 241 7.68 -9.18 13.77
N ARG A 242 6.84 -9.86 14.53
CA ARG A 242 5.59 -9.28 14.99
C ARG A 242 5.86 -8.12 15.93
N VAL A 243 5.21 -6.99 15.71
CA VAL A 243 5.32 -5.80 16.57
C VAL A 243 4.75 -6.14 17.94
N LYS A 244 5.57 -5.96 18.99
CA LYS A 244 5.10 -6.10 20.37
C LYS A 244 4.05 -5.02 20.66
N ASP A 245 3.01 -5.40 21.37
CA ASP A 245 1.94 -4.48 21.80
C ASP A 245 1.37 -3.64 20.65
N TRP A 246 1.25 -4.26 19.47
CA TRP A 246 0.71 -3.59 18.30
C TRP A 246 -0.68 -3.03 18.58
N TRP A 247 -0.90 -1.75 18.26
CA TRP A 247 -2.11 -1.00 18.55
C TRP A 247 -3.41 -1.66 18.03
N GLY A 248 -3.33 -2.41 16.93
CA GLY A 248 -4.47 -3.03 16.27
C GLY A 248 -4.89 -4.39 16.85
N ASN A 249 -4.21 -4.92 17.88
CA ASN A 249 -4.50 -6.28 18.40
C ASN A 249 -5.97 -6.48 18.81
N ASP A 250 -6.62 -5.44 19.33
CA ASP A 250 -7.99 -5.50 19.82
C ASP A 250 -9.02 -4.96 18.83
N GLU A 251 -8.60 -4.49 17.67
CA GLU A 251 -9.49 -4.00 16.63
C GLU A 251 -10.23 -5.16 15.96
N ARG A 252 -11.55 -5.01 15.73
CA ARG A 252 -12.47 -6.06 15.29
C ARG A 252 -11.96 -6.94 14.16
N TYR A 253 -11.48 -6.32 13.07
CA TYR A 253 -11.07 -7.03 11.87
C TYR A 253 -9.61 -7.52 11.90
N PHE A 254 -8.89 -7.28 13.00
CA PHE A 254 -7.54 -7.76 13.23
C PHE A 254 -7.46 -8.88 14.26
N GLN A 255 -8.54 -9.10 15.04
CA GLN A 255 -8.60 -10.18 16.02
C GLN A 255 -8.38 -11.55 15.35
N HIS A 256 -7.63 -12.42 16.03
CA HIS A 256 -7.28 -13.77 15.57
C HIS A 256 -6.47 -13.84 14.28
N ARG A 257 -5.94 -12.71 13.81
CA ARG A 257 -5.03 -12.59 12.65
C ARG A 257 -3.59 -12.36 13.11
N PHE A 258 -2.66 -12.41 12.18
CA PHE A 258 -1.26 -12.08 12.42
C PHE A 258 -0.63 -12.91 13.53
N ASN A 259 -0.88 -14.23 13.50
CA ASN A 259 -0.57 -15.13 14.59
C ASN A 259 0.91 -15.52 14.70
N PRO A 260 1.69 -15.72 13.62
CA PRO A 260 3.12 -16.04 13.75
C PRO A 260 3.88 -14.93 14.47
N ASP A 261 4.84 -15.29 15.32
CA ASP A 261 5.75 -14.32 15.93
C ASP A 261 6.76 -13.80 14.91
N ARG A 262 7.06 -14.65 13.91
CA ARG A 262 8.06 -14.38 12.89
C ARG A 262 7.60 -14.90 11.53
N ILE A 263 7.89 -14.16 10.48
CA ILE A 263 7.77 -14.60 9.10
C ILE A 263 9.17 -14.64 8.50
N GLU A 264 9.61 -15.81 8.04
CA GLU A 264 10.90 -15.98 7.37
C GLU A 264 10.69 -16.22 5.88
N LEU A 265 11.30 -15.40 5.04
CA LEU A 265 11.32 -15.54 3.59
C LEU A 265 12.72 -16.01 3.16
N LYS A 266 12.86 -17.26 2.76
CA LYS A 266 14.11 -17.82 2.22
C LYS A 266 14.30 -17.38 0.76
N VAL A 267 15.52 -17.09 0.34
CA VAL A 267 15.84 -16.82 -1.07
C VAL A 267 16.10 -18.14 -1.78
N LEU A 268 15.13 -18.57 -2.58
CA LEU A 268 15.19 -19.80 -3.37
C LEU A 268 14.92 -19.43 -4.83
N ARG A 269 15.98 -19.32 -5.63
CA ARG A 269 15.94 -18.72 -6.98
C ARG A 269 15.13 -19.51 -8.02
N ASP A 270 14.85 -20.78 -7.75
CA ASP A 270 14.08 -21.63 -8.63
C ASP A 270 12.89 -22.25 -7.89
N GLN A 271 11.72 -22.22 -8.54
CA GLN A 271 10.49 -22.74 -7.94
C GLN A 271 10.52 -24.27 -7.73
N ASN A 272 11.27 -25.03 -8.55
CA ASN A 272 11.40 -26.48 -8.34
C ASN A 272 12.29 -26.77 -7.12
N ILE A 273 13.31 -25.95 -6.88
CA ILE A 273 14.11 -26.00 -5.65
C ILE A 273 13.22 -25.67 -4.45
N ALA A 274 12.44 -24.60 -4.52
CA ALA A 274 11.50 -24.22 -3.48
C ALA A 274 10.47 -25.33 -3.19
N TRP A 275 9.99 -26.02 -4.23
CA TRP A 275 9.11 -27.18 -4.11
C TRP A 275 9.76 -28.31 -3.32
N GLN A 276 11.04 -28.62 -3.55
CA GLN A 276 11.75 -29.64 -2.78
C GLN A 276 11.90 -29.22 -1.30
N HIS A 277 12.15 -27.93 -1.03
CA HIS A 277 12.16 -27.41 0.34
C HIS A 277 10.78 -27.55 1.01
N PHE A 278 9.70 -27.27 0.27
CA PHE A 278 8.33 -27.44 0.76
C PHE A 278 8.02 -28.90 1.10
N LEU A 279 8.33 -29.85 0.19
CA LEU A 279 8.10 -31.29 0.44
C LEU A 279 8.89 -31.84 1.65
N ARG A 280 10.00 -31.21 2.03
CA ARG A 280 10.77 -31.55 3.25
C ARG A 280 10.25 -30.85 4.51
N GLY A 281 9.18 -30.04 4.41
CA GLY A 281 8.63 -29.30 5.54
C GLY A 281 9.47 -28.11 5.97
N GLU A 282 10.34 -27.58 5.09
CA GLU A 282 11.15 -26.39 5.34
C GLU A 282 10.45 -25.10 4.97
N LEU A 283 9.32 -25.19 4.27
CA LEU A 283 8.38 -24.11 3.98
C LEU A 283 6.99 -24.55 4.46
N ASP A 284 6.20 -23.60 4.93
CA ASP A 284 4.85 -23.87 5.46
C ASP A 284 3.75 -23.75 4.41
N THR A 285 4.00 -23.00 3.34
CA THR A 285 3.08 -22.88 2.20
C THR A 285 3.82 -22.88 0.87
N PHE A 286 3.11 -23.28 -0.17
CA PHE A 286 3.58 -23.20 -1.54
C PHE A 286 2.42 -22.85 -2.50
N PRO A 287 2.55 -21.79 -3.33
CA PRO A 287 1.50 -21.40 -4.27
C PRO A 287 1.45 -22.36 -5.46
N LEU A 288 0.35 -23.08 -5.63
CA LEU A 288 0.11 -24.00 -6.75
C LEU A 288 -0.59 -23.27 -7.91
N VAL A 289 0.04 -22.23 -8.45
CA VAL A 289 -0.55 -21.36 -9.47
C VAL A 289 -0.63 -21.98 -10.87
N MET A 290 0.11 -23.05 -11.12
CA MET A 290 0.11 -23.74 -12.40
C MET A 290 -0.66 -25.06 -12.31
N PRO A 291 -1.53 -25.39 -13.29
CA PRO A 291 -2.33 -26.60 -13.26
C PRO A 291 -1.52 -27.91 -13.10
N ASN A 292 -0.33 -28.02 -13.72
CA ASN A 292 0.52 -29.18 -13.54
C ASN A 292 1.02 -29.36 -12.09
N TRP A 293 1.19 -28.26 -11.34
CA TRP A 293 1.53 -28.35 -9.92
C TRP A 293 0.35 -28.86 -9.10
N TRP A 294 -0.83 -28.32 -9.38
CA TRP A 294 -2.06 -28.72 -8.70
C TRP A 294 -2.46 -30.17 -9.02
N HIS A 295 -2.43 -30.56 -10.30
CA HIS A 295 -2.94 -31.85 -10.74
C HIS A 295 -1.90 -32.98 -10.70
N ASP A 296 -0.61 -32.70 -10.94
CA ASP A 296 0.41 -33.73 -11.08
C ASP A 296 1.41 -33.77 -9.94
N LYS A 297 2.06 -32.62 -9.64
CA LYS A 297 3.08 -32.57 -8.60
C LYS A 297 2.53 -32.81 -7.19
N SER A 298 1.24 -32.52 -6.97
CA SER A 298 0.57 -32.80 -5.70
C SER A 298 0.18 -34.29 -5.47
N LYS A 299 0.52 -35.19 -6.40
CA LYS A 299 0.30 -36.62 -6.27
C LYS A 299 1.47 -37.33 -5.59
N THR A 300 2.05 -36.76 -4.56
CA THR A 300 3.17 -37.38 -3.81
C THR A 300 2.66 -38.07 -2.54
N PRO A 301 3.46 -38.97 -1.95
CA PRO A 301 3.10 -39.63 -0.69
C PRO A 301 2.80 -38.65 0.46
N ALA A 302 3.38 -37.46 0.46
CA ALA A 302 3.13 -36.45 1.48
C ALA A 302 1.67 -35.94 1.46
N PHE A 303 1.09 -35.76 0.27
CA PHE A 303 -0.33 -35.44 0.11
C PHE A 303 -1.24 -36.62 0.42
N ALA A 304 -0.87 -37.83 -0.07
CA ALA A 304 -1.65 -39.04 0.18
C ALA A 304 -1.75 -39.37 1.68
N LYS A 305 -0.74 -39.05 2.47
CA LYS A 305 -0.69 -39.29 3.92
C LYS A 305 -1.29 -38.13 4.75
N GLY A 306 -1.78 -37.06 4.09
CA GLY A 306 -2.34 -35.91 4.77
C GLY A 306 -1.32 -34.96 5.46
N TYR A 307 -0.01 -35.12 5.15
CA TYR A 307 0.99 -34.17 5.68
C TYR A 307 0.95 -32.82 4.99
N ILE A 308 0.43 -32.78 3.77
CA ILE A 308 0.23 -31.56 2.97
C ILE A 308 -1.19 -31.59 2.42
N GLU A 309 -1.89 -30.47 2.57
CA GLU A 309 -3.24 -30.27 2.04
C GLU A 309 -3.25 -29.31 0.88
N ARG A 310 -4.20 -29.48 -0.05
CA ARG A 310 -4.49 -28.52 -1.11
C ARG A 310 -5.72 -27.76 -0.71
N LEU A 311 -5.63 -26.41 -0.70
CA LEU A 311 -6.71 -25.54 -0.32
C LEU A 311 -7.01 -24.55 -1.44
N TRP A 312 -8.30 -24.32 -1.69
CA TRP A 312 -8.82 -23.26 -2.55
C TRP A 312 -9.37 -22.15 -1.66
N PHE A 313 -9.11 -20.91 -2.07
CA PHE A 313 -9.62 -19.75 -1.37
C PHE A 313 -10.35 -18.86 -2.35
N TYR A 314 -11.52 -18.36 -1.96
CA TYR A 314 -12.29 -17.37 -2.67
C TYR A 314 -12.56 -16.19 -1.75
N ASN A 315 -12.47 -14.97 -2.29
CA ASN A 315 -12.79 -13.76 -1.57
C ASN A 315 -13.40 -12.73 -2.54
N GLN A 316 -13.90 -11.63 -2.01
CA GLN A 316 -14.49 -10.52 -2.77
C GLN A 316 -13.47 -9.41 -3.10
N THR A 317 -12.19 -9.64 -2.81
CA THR A 317 -11.15 -8.67 -3.19
C THR A 317 -11.04 -8.59 -4.71
N PRO A 318 -11.14 -7.39 -5.31
CA PRO A 318 -11.01 -7.20 -6.75
C PRO A 318 -9.69 -7.78 -7.27
N GLN A 319 -9.77 -8.55 -8.36
CA GLN A 319 -8.61 -9.18 -8.99
C GLN A 319 -8.33 -8.52 -10.34
N PRO A 320 -7.07 -8.18 -10.66
CA PRO A 320 -6.73 -7.66 -11.96
C PRO A 320 -6.92 -8.74 -13.03
N PRO A 321 -7.47 -8.39 -14.21
CA PRO A 321 -7.56 -9.34 -15.32
C PRO A 321 -6.15 -9.72 -15.82
N THR A 322 -5.96 -11.00 -16.13
CA THR A 322 -4.72 -11.50 -16.72
C THR A 322 -4.87 -11.60 -18.23
N GLY A 323 -3.89 -11.07 -18.99
CA GLY A 323 -3.94 -11.09 -20.45
C GLY A 323 -2.70 -10.48 -21.09
N LEU A 324 -2.73 -10.34 -22.41
CA LEU A 324 -1.72 -9.64 -23.18
C LEU A 324 -2.08 -8.15 -23.26
N TYR A 325 -1.23 -7.31 -22.68
CA TYR A 325 -1.36 -5.86 -22.74
C TYR A 325 -0.51 -5.34 -23.89
N LEU A 326 -1.17 -4.79 -24.93
CA LEU A 326 -0.49 -4.32 -26.13
C LEU A 326 -0.15 -2.83 -25.98
N ASN A 327 1.13 -2.47 -26.21
CA ASN A 327 1.56 -1.09 -26.22
C ASN A 327 1.04 -0.35 -27.46
N THR A 328 -0.09 0.33 -27.33
CA THR A 328 -0.71 1.08 -28.46
C THR A 328 0.04 2.39 -28.81
N ALA A 329 1.11 2.76 -28.10
CA ALA A 329 2.03 3.79 -28.56
C ALA A 329 2.92 3.31 -29.72
N ASP A 330 3.15 2.00 -29.84
CA ASP A 330 3.82 1.41 -31.00
C ASP A 330 2.96 1.60 -32.26
N PRO A 331 3.54 2.10 -33.39
CA PRO A 331 2.79 2.35 -34.62
C PRO A 331 2.07 1.13 -35.17
N LEU A 332 2.66 -0.07 -35.10
CA LEU A 332 2.06 -1.31 -35.56
C LEU A 332 0.87 -1.69 -34.68
N LEU A 333 1.04 -1.67 -33.35
CA LEU A 333 0.02 -2.05 -32.39
C LEU A 333 -1.05 -0.96 -32.19
N ARG A 334 -0.84 0.25 -32.72
CA ARG A 334 -1.86 1.31 -32.78
C ARG A 334 -2.96 0.97 -33.78
N ASN A 335 -2.63 0.23 -34.86
CA ASN A 335 -3.62 -0.23 -35.82
C ASN A 335 -4.59 -1.21 -35.15
N LEU A 336 -5.89 -0.95 -35.30
CA LEU A 336 -6.94 -1.80 -34.72
C LEU A 336 -6.95 -3.19 -35.35
N ASP A 337 -6.78 -3.29 -36.67
CA ASP A 337 -6.84 -4.56 -37.41
C ASP A 337 -5.72 -5.50 -36.98
N VAL A 338 -4.53 -4.97 -36.73
CA VAL A 338 -3.41 -5.76 -36.16
C VAL A 338 -3.77 -6.35 -34.80
N ARG A 339 -4.42 -5.55 -33.93
CA ARG A 339 -4.84 -6.05 -32.61
C ARG A 339 -5.98 -7.07 -32.72
N LEU A 340 -6.89 -6.89 -33.66
CA LEU A 340 -7.96 -7.85 -33.96
C LEU A 340 -7.39 -9.15 -34.54
N GLY A 341 -6.46 -9.04 -35.49
CA GLY A 341 -5.72 -10.17 -36.04
C GLY A 341 -5.02 -10.99 -34.96
N ILE A 342 -4.34 -10.34 -34.00
CA ILE A 342 -3.72 -11.02 -32.84
C ILE A 342 -4.80 -11.79 -32.03
N GLN A 343 -5.96 -11.19 -31.76
CA GLN A 343 -7.01 -11.87 -31.00
C GLN A 343 -7.54 -13.10 -31.73
N HIS A 344 -7.75 -13.03 -33.04
CA HIS A 344 -8.21 -14.15 -33.87
C HIS A 344 -7.14 -15.21 -34.09
N ALA A 345 -5.85 -14.85 -34.10
CA ALA A 345 -4.74 -15.80 -34.23
C ALA A 345 -4.51 -16.67 -32.97
N LEU A 346 -4.97 -16.22 -31.80
CA LEU A 346 -4.73 -16.91 -30.53
C LEU A 346 -5.87 -17.90 -30.20
N ASN A 347 -5.58 -19.21 -30.26
CA ASN A 347 -6.50 -20.24 -29.80
C ASN A 347 -6.49 -20.38 -28.27
N LEU A 348 -7.07 -19.38 -27.59
CA LEU A 348 -7.10 -19.34 -26.13
C LEU A 348 -7.96 -20.46 -25.55
N ASP A 349 -9.05 -20.85 -26.21
CA ASP A 349 -9.91 -21.95 -25.71
C ASP A 349 -9.18 -23.28 -25.69
N LYS A 350 -8.38 -23.58 -26.74
CA LYS A 350 -7.51 -24.74 -26.75
C LYS A 350 -6.44 -24.68 -25.65
N MET A 351 -5.85 -23.50 -25.44
CA MET A 351 -4.86 -23.30 -24.36
C MET A 351 -5.48 -23.54 -22.98
N LEU A 352 -6.68 -22.96 -22.73
CA LEU A 352 -7.40 -23.11 -21.48
C LEU A 352 -7.75 -24.56 -21.19
N THR A 353 -8.21 -25.33 -22.19
CA THR A 353 -8.63 -26.72 -22.02
C THR A 353 -7.44 -27.68 -21.94
N THR A 354 -6.38 -27.49 -22.77
CA THR A 354 -5.27 -28.43 -22.84
C THR A 354 -4.13 -28.12 -21.88
N LEU A 355 -3.65 -26.88 -21.88
CA LEU A 355 -2.52 -26.49 -21.04
C LEU A 355 -2.95 -26.13 -19.63
N LEU A 356 -4.06 -25.40 -19.50
CA LEU A 356 -4.59 -24.96 -18.21
C LEU A 356 -5.68 -25.87 -17.67
N ARG A 357 -5.96 -26.99 -18.36
CA ARG A 357 -6.85 -28.10 -17.91
C ARG A 357 -8.23 -27.69 -17.44
N GLY A 358 -8.74 -26.56 -17.95
CA GLY A 358 -10.03 -26.01 -17.54
C GLY A 358 -10.06 -25.29 -16.19
N ASP A 359 -8.91 -25.11 -15.53
CA ASP A 359 -8.84 -24.42 -14.24
C ASP A 359 -9.06 -22.91 -14.36
N TYR A 360 -9.01 -22.38 -15.58
CA TYR A 360 -9.16 -20.93 -15.86
C TYR A 360 -10.27 -20.69 -16.87
N GLN A 361 -10.91 -19.55 -16.76
CA GLN A 361 -11.97 -19.11 -17.68
C GLN A 361 -11.46 -17.98 -18.57
N ARG A 362 -11.94 -17.97 -19.83
CA ARG A 362 -11.66 -16.87 -20.74
C ARG A 362 -12.44 -15.63 -20.31
N LEU A 363 -11.77 -14.49 -20.23
CA LEU A 363 -12.41 -13.23 -20.02
C LEU A 363 -13.05 -12.73 -21.31
N ASN A 364 -14.30 -12.28 -21.24
CA ASN A 364 -15.02 -11.68 -22.38
C ASN A 364 -14.66 -10.20 -22.58
N SER A 365 -14.31 -9.51 -21.51
CA SER A 365 -13.90 -8.10 -21.52
C SER A 365 -12.91 -7.84 -20.39
N TYR A 366 -12.30 -6.67 -20.39
CA TYR A 366 -11.40 -6.22 -19.32
C TYR A 366 -12.11 -6.21 -17.94
N GLY A 367 -13.39 -5.84 -17.90
CA GLY A 367 -14.21 -5.81 -16.68
C GLY A 367 -14.87 -7.13 -16.31
N SER A 368 -14.54 -8.26 -16.97
CA SER A 368 -15.16 -9.55 -16.64
C SER A 368 -14.86 -9.95 -15.19
N GLY A 369 -15.92 -10.30 -14.45
CA GLY A 369 -15.81 -10.67 -13.04
C GLY A 369 -15.77 -9.48 -12.06
N GLN A 370 -16.01 -8.26 -12.54
CA GLN A 370 -16.01 -7.03 -11.73
C GLN A 370 -17.45 -6.59 -11.34
N GLY A 371 -18.34 -7.55 -11.07
CA GLY A 371 -19.71 -7.26 -10.63
C GLY A 371 -20.47 -6.37 -11.61
N GLU A 372 -21.05 -5.27 -11.16
CA GLU A 372 -21.82 -4.33 -11.96
C GLU A 372 -21.02 -3.61 -13.07
N PHE A 373 -19.69 -3.59 -12.98
CA PHE A 373 -18.81 -3.05 -14.02
C PHE A 373 -18.57 -4.04 -15.18
N THR A 374 -19.12 -5.25 -15.09
CA THR A 374 -19.01 -6.26 -16.14
C THR A 374 -20.07 -6.02 -17.22
N ASN A 375 -19.65 -5.67 -18.45
CA ASN A 375 -20.55 -5.70 -19.59
C ASN A 375 -20.71 -7.17 -20.06
N THR A 376 -21.88 -7.76 -19.75
CA THR A 376 -22.20 -9.17 -20.06
C THR A 376 -22.54 -9.41 -21.53
N GLU A 377 -22.82 -8.35 -22.31
CA GLU A 377 -23.09 -8.45 -23.74
C GLU A 377 -21.80 -8.67 -24.56
N LEU A 378 -20.66 -8.22 -24.05
CA LEU A 378 -19.39 -8.43 -24.71
C LEU A 378 -19.01 -9.91 -24.70
N LYS A 379 -18.52 -10.38 -25.82
CA LYS A 379 -18.01 -11.74 -26.00
C LYS A 379 -16.58 -11.69 -26.52
N ALA A 380 -15.76 -12.59 -26.00
CA ALA A 380 -14.40 -12.76 -26.51
C ALA A 380 -14.44 -13.21 -27.98
N ARG A 381 -13.53 -12.68 -28.78
CA ARG A 381 -13.44 -13.03 -30.21
C ARG A 381 -12.99 -14.49 -30.35
N PRO A 382 -13.60 -15.27 -31.29
CA PRO A 382 -13.23 -16.66 -31.52
C PRO A 382 -11.83 -16.75 -32.16
N PHE A 383 -11.20 -17.90 -32.01
CA PHE A 383 -10.05 -18.25 -32.81
C PHE A 383 -10.48 -18.43 -34.27
N ASP A 384 -9.89 -17.63 -35.17
CA ASP A 384 -10.15 -17.66 -36.59
C ASP A 384 -8.89 -17.26 -37.37
N PRO A 385 -8.05 -18.24 -37.75
CA PRO A 385 -6.79 -17.95 -38.40
C PRO A 385 -6.93 -17.37 -39.81
N GLU A 386 -8.09 -17.58 -40.51
CA GLU A 386 -8.33 -16.96 -41.81
C GLU A 386 -8.62 -15.47 -41.65
N LEU A 387 -9.47 -15.12 -40.70
CA LEU A 387 -9.78 -13.71 -40.39
C LEU A 387 -8.54 -12.99 -39.81
N ALA A 388 -7.66 -13.69 -39.13
CA ALA A 388 -6.41 -13.13 -38.59
C ALA A 388 -5.38 -12.73 -39.67
N ARG A 389 -5.52 -13.22 -40.92
CA ARG A 389 -4.63 -12.90 -42.04
C ARG A 389 -5.03 -11.65 -42.80
N HIS A 390 -6.26 -11.22 -42.65
CA HIS A 390 -6.84 -10.03 -43.28
C HIS A 390 -6.81 -8.82 -42.37
#